data_2cb251d885cea3ed4ef6b13700243f63
#
_entry.id   2cb251d885cea3ed4ef6b13700243f63
#
_cell.length_a   1.000
_cell.length_b   1.000
_cell.length_c   1.000
_cell.angle_alpha   90.00
_cell.angle_beta   90.00
_cell.angle_gamma   90.00
#
_symmetry.space_group_name_H-M   'P 1'
#
loop_
_entity.id
_entity.type
_entity.pdbx_description
1 polymer ?
#
loop_
_entity_poly.entity_id
_entity_poly.type
_entity_poly.pdbx_seq_one_letter_code
_entity_poly.pdbx_strand_id
1 'polypeptide(L)'
;MVDVRIENVYKYYGSMGDVAAVHDLTMDIKDGEFVAILGPSGCGKSSTMRMISGLEHISAGTISFGGNVVNDLAPKDRDIAMVFENYALYPHKTVFDNVANPLKLAKVGAQEITERVKQATELLEIDHLLDRRPQELSGGQK
;
A
#
# COMPACT_ATOMS: atom_id res chain seq x y z
N MET A 1 3.62 -7.45 -12.67
CA MET A 1 3.15 -7.82 -11.32
C MET A 1 3.69 -9.20 -11.00
N VAL A 2 3.56 -9.69 -9.79
CA VAL A 2 4.10 -10.99 -9.37
C VAL A 2 3.08 -11.72 -8.51
N ASP A 3 3.13 -13.06 -8.47
CA ASP A 3 2.33 -13.85 -7.55
C ASP A 3 2.65 -13.48 -6.10
N VAL A 4 1.63 -13.42 -5.24
CA VAL A 4 1.78 -13.25 -3.80
C VAL A 4 1.34 -14.53 -3.10
N ARG A 5 2.25 -15.14 -2.34
CA ARG A 5 1.95 -16.33 -1.57
C ARG A 5 2.11 -16.06 -0.08
N ILE A 6 1.13 -16.49 0.67
CA ILE A 6 1.04 -16.40 2.13
C ILE A 6 0.91 -17.83 2.64
N GLU A 7 1.82 -18.28 3.49
CA GLU A 7 1.88 -19.68 3.95
C GLU A 7 1.95 -19.71 5.47
N ASN A 8 0.91 -20.30 6.09
CA ASN A 8 0.78 -20.51 7.53
C ASN A 8 1.13 -19.25 8.35
N VAL A 9 0.59 -18.09 7.93
CA VAL A 9 0.91 -16.81 8.57
C VAL A 9 0.06 -16.64 9.83
N TYR A 10 0.75 -16.23 10.89
CA TYR A 10 0.16 -15.89 12.19
C TYR A 10 0.51 -14.45 12.56
N LYS A 11 -0.40 -13.78 13.23
CA LYS A 11 -0.17 -12.51 13.87
C LYS A 11 -0.76 -12.47 15.25
N TYR A 12 0.09 -12.26 16.22
CA TYR A 12 -0.26 -12.10 17.62
C TYR A 12 0.10 -10.68 18.09
N TYR A 13 -0.77 -10.10 18.88
CA TYR A 13 -0.53 -8.83 19.58
C TYR A 13 -0.53 -9.06 21.08
N GLY A 14 -0.02 -8.08 21.83
CA GLY A 14 0.13 -8.17 23.30
C GLY A 14 1.53 -8.61 23.72
N SER A 15 1.91 -8.30 24.95
CA SER A 15 3.25 -8.59 25.50
C SER A 15 3.50 -10.08 25.68
N MET A 16 2.46 -10.90 25.73
CA MET A 16 2.53 -12.36 25.83
C MET A 16 1.98 -13.07 24.58
N GLY A 17 1.63 -12.32 23.50
CA GLY A 17 1.06 -12.91 22.29
C GLY A 17 -0.37 -13.44 22.48
N ASP A 18 -1.11 -12.89 23.41
CA ASP A 18 -2.42 -13.37 23.87
C ASP A 18 -3.59 -12.97 22.95
N VAL A 19 -3.37 -12.05 22.02
CA VAL A 19 -4.39 -11.63 21.05
C VAL A 19 -4.01 -12.11 19.64
N ALA A 20 -4.64 -13.21 19.20
CA ALA A 20 -4.52 -13.70 17.84
C ALA A 20 -5.34 -12.83 16.87
N ALA A 21 -4.69 -12.00 16.08
CA ALA A 21 -5.34 -11.17 15.05
C ALA A 21 -5.45 -11.90 13.71
N VAL A 22 -4.48 -12.76 13.38
CA VAL A 22 -4.50 -13.66 12.22
C VAL A 22 -3.98 -15.01 12.66
N HIS A 23 -4.66 -16.06 12.26
CA HIS A 23 -4.35 -17.43 12.66
C HIS A 23 -4.35 -18.34 11.43
N ASP A 24 -3.20 -18.94 11.15
CA ASP A 24 -2.99 -19.92 10.09
C ASP A 24 -3.51 -19.48 8.72
N LEU A 25 -3.20 -18.24 8.33
CA LEU A 25 -3.61 -17.72 7.04
C LEU A 25 -2.73 -18.31 5.93
N THR A 26 -3.36 -19.01 5.00
CA THR A 26 -2.71 -19.48 3.77
C THR A 26 -3.52 -19.02 2.57
N MET A 27 -2.86 -18.34 1.60
CA MET A 27 -3.47 -17.77 0.41
C MET A 27 -2.44 -17.70 -0.71
N ASP A 28 -2.88 -17.97 -1.93
CA ASP A 28 -2.06 -17.87 -3.15
C ASP A 28 -2.79 -16.93 -4.12
N ILE A 29 -2.23 -15.75 -4.36
CA ILE A 29 -2.78 -14.71 -5.24
C ILE A 29 -1.94 -14.68 -6.50
N LYS A 30 -2.55 -14.94 -7.64
CA LYS A 30 -1.86 -14.97 -8.93
C LYS A 30 -1.63 -13.57 -9.48
N ASP A 31 -0.63 -13.45 -10.36
CA ASP A 31 -0.39 -12.21 -11.08
C ASP A 31 -1.65 -11.76 -11.83
N GLY A 32 -2.02 -10.49 -11.66
CA GLY A 32 -3.21 -9.89 -12.25
C GLY A 32 -4.53 -10.25 -11.56
N GLU A 33 -4.53 -11.06 -10.51
CA GLU A 33 -5.74 -11.45 -9.78
C GLU A 33 -6.27 -10.29 -8.91
N PHE A 34 -7.59 -10.13 -8.90
CA PHE A 34 -8.31 -9.25 -7.98
C PHE A 34 -8.86 -10.05 -6.80
N VAL A 35 -8.40 -9.74 -5.59
CA VAL A 35 -8.81 -10.43 -4.36
C VAL A 35 -9.48 -9.46 -3.41
N ALA A 36 -10.66 -9.82 -2.88
CA ALA A 36 -11.38 -9.06 -1.85
C ALA A 36 -11.36 -9.82 -0.52
N ILE A 37 -10.86 -9.18 0.55
CA ILE A 37 -10.90 -9.72 1.90
C ILE A 37 -12.13 -9.17 2.62
N LEU A 38 -13.11 -10.05 2.89
CA LEU A 38 -14.37 -9.71 3.55
C LEU A 38 -14.42 -10.27 4.96
N GLY A 39 -15.18 -9.62 5.83
CA GLY A 39 -15.41 -10.08 7.20
C GLY A 39 -15.81 -8.95 8.15
N PRO A 40 -16.26 -9.28 9.37
CA PRO A 40 -16.65 -8.31 10.37
C PRO A 40 -15.48 -7.43 10.85
N SER A 41 -15.79 -6.35 11.58
CA SER A 41 -14.75 -5.54 12.21
C SER A 41 -13.92 -6.39 13.19
N GLY A 42 -12.61 -6.18 13.20
CA GLY A 42 -11.69 -6.90 14.08
C GLY A 42 -11.25 -8.29 13.61
N CYS A 43 -11.73 -8.82 12.47
CA CYS A 43 -11.36 -10.16 11.98
C CYS A 43 -9.97 -10.23 11.29
N GLY A 44 -9.12 -9.23 11.41
CA GLY A 44 -7.74 -9.27 10.91
C GLY A 44 -7.49 -8.74 9.50
N LYS A 45 -8.51 -8.23 8.76
CA LYS A 45 -8.34 -7.70 7.39
C LYS A 45 -7.21 -6.66 7.27
N SER A 46 -7.27 -5.64 8.11
CA SER A 46 -6.25 -4.57 8.09
C SER A 46 -4.89 -5.07 8.54
N SER A 47 -4.82 -6.02 9.48
CA SER A 47 -3.58 -6.66 9.89
C SER A 47 -2.97 -7.47 8.74
N THR A 48 -3.78 -8.22 8.00
CA THR A 48 -3.35 -8.96 6.82
C THR A 48 -2.77 -8.03 5.76
N MET A 49 -3.48 -6.94 5.41
CA MET A 49 -2.99 -5.95 4.45
C MET A 49 -1.68 -5.30 4.90
N ARG A 50 -1.56 -4.96 6.20
CA ARG A 50 -0.33 -4.39 6.76
C ARG A 50 0.84 -5.37 6.75
N MET A 51 0.59 -6.66 6.99
CA MET A 51 1.63 -7.70 6.92
C MET A 51 2.11 -7.89 5.47
N ILE A 52 1.21 -7.95 4.49
CA ILE A 52 1.56 -8.03 3.07
C ILE A 52 2.40 -6.82 2.66
N SER A 53 2.01 -5.62 3.10
CA SER A 53 2.73 -4.38 2.77
C SER A 53 4.04 -4.17 3.56
N GLY A 54 4.33 -5.00 4.56
CA GLY A 54 5.51 -4.85 5.42
C GLY A 54 5.41 -3.73 6.46
N LEU A 55 4.22 -3.14 6.63
CA LEU A 55 3.95 -2.17 7.69
C LEU A 55 3.77 -2.83 9.06
N GLU A 56 3.60 -4.15 9.05
CA GLU A 56 3.44 -4.98 10.25
C GLU A 56 4.21 -6.27 10.05
N HIS A 57 4.98 -6.69 11.04
CA HIS A 57 5.69 -7.96 11.00
C HIS A 57 4.72 -9.12 11.31
N ILE A 58 4.91 -10.23 10.62
CA ILE A 58 4.24 -11.49 10.96
C ILE A 58 4.86 -12.07 12.23
N SER A 59 4.09 -12.87 12.96
CA SER A 59 4.60 -13.59 14.14
C SER A 59 5.17 -14.95 13.77
N ALA A 60 4.64 -15.60 12.73
CA ALA A 60 5.14 -16.85 12.16
C ALA A 60 4.62 -17.02 10.73
N GLY A 61 5.19 -17.95 9.98
CA GLY A 61 4.84 -18.25 8.59
C GLY A 61 5.69 -17.49 7.59
N THR A 62 5.23 -17.43 6.33
CA THR A 62 5.99 -16.85 5.22
C THR A 62 5.10 -16.04 4.29
N ILE A 63 5.58 -14.87 3.87
CA ILE A 63 5.01 -14.09 2.77
C ILE A 63 6.08 -14.02 1.69
N SER A 64 5.71 -14.35 0.45
CA SER A 64 6.62 -14.28 -0.69
C SER A 64 5.98 -13.60 -1.89
N PHE A 65 6.79 -12.88 -2.66
CA PHE A 65 6.42 -12.21 -3.91
C PHE A 65 7.28 -12.79 -5.04
N GLY A 66 6.63 -13.37 -6.06
CA GLY A 66 7.32 -14.02 -7.15
C GLY A 66 8.33 -15.10 -6.70
N GLY A 67 8.01 -15.80 -5.60
CA GLY A 67 8.87 -16.83 -5.01
C GLY A 67 9.96 -16.29 -4.05
N ASN A 68 10.13 -14.98 -3.93
CA ASN A 68 11.09 -14.38 -3.01
C ASN A 68 10.41 -14.05 -1.67
N VAL A 69 10.97 -14.54 -0.56
CA VAL A 69 10.46 -14.24 0.79
C VAL A 69 10.68 -12.76 1.11
N VAL A 70 9.63 -12.10 1.58
CA VAL A 70 9.64 -10.65 1.87
C VAL A 70 9.42 -10.32 3.36
N ASN A 71 9.42 -11.30 4.25
CA ASN A 71 9.14 -11.11 5.68
C ASN A 71 9.90 -9.95 6.30
N ASP A 72 11.21 -9.86 6.03
CA ASP A 72 12.13 -8.89 6.62
C ASP A 72 12.36 -7.65 5.73
N LEU A 73 11.72 -7.59 4.55
CA LEU A 73 11.82 -6.43 3.67
C LEU A 73 10.95 -5.27 4.18
N ALA A 74 11.53 -4.08 4.22
CA ALA A 74 10.78 -2.86 4.50
C ALA A 74 9.74 -2.58 3.39
N PRO A 75 8.64 -1.85 3.69
CA PRO A 75 7.59 -1.55 2.69
C PRO A 75 8.10 -0.98 1.37
N LYS A 76 9.08 -0.08 1.44
CA LYS A 76 9.72 0.57 0.28
C LYS A 76 10.46 -0.41 -0.65
N ASP A 77 10.85 -1.57 -0.13
CA ASP A 77 11.65 -2.57 -0.84
C ASP A 77 10.77 -3.74 -1.35
N ARG A 78 9.44 -3.70 -1.12
CA ARG A 78 8.48 -4.72 -1.55
C ARG A 78 7.83 -4.45 -2.91
N ASP A 79 8.12 -3.32 -3.55
CA ASP A 79 7.54 -2.90 -4.84
C ASP A 79 6.00 -2.99 -4.86
N ILE A 80 5.37 -2.41 -3.83
CA ILE A 80 3.91 -2.37 -3.67
C ILE A 80 3.41 -0.94 -3.56
N ALA A 81 2.13 -0.74 -3.86
CA ALA A 81 1.40 0.48 -3.53
C ALA A 81 0.26 0.15 -2.56
N MET A 82 0.06 0.98 -1.54
CA MET A 82 -1.01 0.84 -0.59
C MET A 82 -1.83 2.13 -0.49
N VAL A 83 -3.14 2.01 -0.66
CA VAL A 83 -4.08 3.10 -0.43
C VAL A 83 -4.67 2.98 0.97
N PHE A 84 -4.52 4.03 1.78
CA PHE A 84 -5.07 4.08 3.13
C PHE A 84 -6.48 4.70 3.11
N GLU A 85 -7.30 4.35 4.10
CA GLU A 85 -8.64 4.89 4.28
C GLU A 85 -8.67 6.43 4.39
N ASN A 86 -7.63 7.02 4.98
CA ASN A 86 -7.45 8.47 5.12
C ASN A 86 -6.65 9.10 3.97
N TYR A 87 -6.48 8.36 2.85
CA TYR A 87 -5.74 8.75 1.64
C TYR A 87 -4.24 9.05 1.83
N ALA A 88 -3.74 9.20 3.06
CA ALA A 88 -2.34 9.50 3.42
C ALA A 88 -1.71 10.68 2.65
N LEU A 89 -2.51 11.65 2.24
CA LEU A 89 -2.04 12.84 1.51
C LEU A 89 -1.30 13.79 2.46
N TYR A 90 -0.24 14.41 1.96
CA TYR A 90 0.48 15.49 2.66
C TYR A 90 -0.34 16.79 2.59
N PRO A 91 -0.96 17.26 3.68
CA PRO A 91 -1.92 18.37 3.63
C PRO A 91 -1.29 19.71 3.27
N HIS A 92 0.02 19.87 3.48
CA HIS A 92 0.78 21.09 3.18
C HIS A 92 1.32 21.14 1.75
N LYS A 93 1.22 20.03 1.00
CA LYS A 93 1.64 19.94 -0.41
C LYS A 93 0.46 20.11 -1.35
N THR A 94 0.73 20.57 -2.58
CA THR A 94 -0.26 20.58 -3.67
C THR A 94 -0.54 19.16 -4.17
N VAL A 95 -1.55 18.99 -5.02
CA VAL A 95 -1.81 17.71 -5.71
C VAL A 95 -0.59 17.32 -6.52
N PHE A 96 0.00 18.25 -7.29
CA PHE A 96 1.24 18.01 -8.03
C PHE A 96 2.34 17.47 -7.13
N ASP A 97 2.60 18.12 -6.00
CA ASP A 97 3.66 17.73 -5.08
C ASP A 97 3.40 16.38 -4.37
N ASN A 98 2.13 16.05 -4.12
CA ASN A 98 1.75 14.74 -3.58
C ASN A 98 2.05 13.63 -4.59
N VAL A 99 1.60 13.79 -5.85
CA VAL A 99 1.82 12.81 -6.93
C VAL A 99 3.31 12.71 -7.28
N ALA A 100 4.02 13.84 -7.31
CA ALA A 100 5.46 13.88 -7.62
C ALA A 100 6.35 13.32 -6.50
N ASN A 101 5.85 13.18 -5.27
CA ASN A 101 6.68 12.86 -4.10
C ASN A 101 7.50 11.57 -4.24
N PRO A 102 6.94 10.42 -4.66
CA PRO A 102 7.73 9.20 -4.84
C PRO A 102 8.81 9.34 -5.92
N LEU A 103 8.53 10.06 -7.00
CA LEU A 103 9.50 10.31 -8.07
C LEU A 103 10.66 11.21 -7.58
N LYS A 104 10.35 12.21 -6.74
CA LYS A 104 11.37 13.05 -6.09
C LYS A 104 12.26 12.24 -5.16
N LEU A 105 11.68 11.31 -4.38
CA LEU A 105 12.45 10.41 -3.52
C LEU A 105 13.34 9.45 -4.32
N ALA A 106 12.87 8.99 -5.47
CA ALA A 106 13.64 8.19 -6.41
C ALA A 106 14.67 9.00 -7.22
N LYS A 107 14.81 10.32 -6.95
CA LYS A 107 15.75 11.23 -7.62
C LYS A 107 15.57 11.30 -9.15
N VAL A 108 14.34 11.15 -9.62
CA VAL A 108 13.99 11.34 -11.04
C VAL A 108 14.19 12.80 -11.45
N GLY A 109 14.57 13.04 -12.68
CA GLY A 109 14.78 14.40 -13.21
C GLY A 109 13.49 15.24 -13.24
N ALA A 110 13.61 16.57 -13.05
CA ALA A 110 12.46 17.46 -12.91
C ALA A 110 11.51 17.44 -14.14
N GLN A 111 12.07 17.39 -15.33
CA GLN A 111 11.28 17.32 -16.57
C GLN A 111 10.48 16.03 -16.65
N GLU A 112 11.09 14.89 -16.36
CA GLU A 112 10.46 13.60 -16.35
C GLU A 112 9.37 13.49 -15.25
N ILE A 113 9.61 14.10 -14.08
CA ILE A 113 8.57 14.20 -13.04
C ILE A 113 7.33 14.91 -13.58
N THR A 114 7.53 16.07 -14.24
CA THR A 114 6.41 16.87 -14.79
C THR A 114 5.62 16.05 -15.81
N GLU A 115 6.30 15.36 -16.72
CA GLU A 115 5.67 14.54 -17.75
C GLU A 115 4.87 13.36 -17.15
N ARG A 116 5.49 12.62 -16.21
CA ARG A 116 4.82 11.47 -15.55
C ARG A 116 3.63 11.89 -14.70
N VAL A 117 3.76 12.99 -13.95
CA VAL A 117 2.63 13.54 -13.17
C VAL A 117 1.50 13.92 -14.10
N LYS A 118 1.79 14.65 -15.19
CA LYS A 118 0.78 15.05 -16.17
C LYS A 118 0.06 13.85 -16.77
N GLN A 119 0.79 12.84 -17.22
CA GLN A 119 0.20 11.59 -17.78
C GLN A 119 -0.73 10.91 -16.78
N ALA A 120 -0.31 10.79 -15.51
CA ALA A 120 -1.11 10.15 -14.48
C ALA A 120 -2.38 10.94 -14.14
N THR A 121 -2.30 12.28 -14.10
CA THR A 121 -3.44 13.14 -13.75
C THR A 121 -4.42 13.32 -14.89
N GLU A 122 -3.96 13.33 -16.13
CA GLU A 122 -4.82 13.31 -17.33
C GLU A 122 -5.63 12.01 -17.42
N LEU A 123 -5.02 10.85 -17.13
CA LEU A 123 -5.73 9.56 -17.09
C LEU A 123 -6.88 9.55 -16.06
N LEU A 124 -6.72 10.28 -14.96
CA LEU A 124 -7.70 10.39 -13.88
C LEU A 124 -8.61 11.62 -14.02
N GLU A 125 -8.43 12.44 -15.07
CA GLU A 125 -9.17 13.69 -15.32
C GLU A 125 -9.06 14.71 -14.16
N ILE A 126 -7.93 14.74 -13.45
CA ILE A 126 -7.66 15.63 -12.30
C ILE A 126 -6.54 16.64 -12.56
N ASP A 127 -6.07 16.79 -13.80
CA ASP A 127 -5.02 17.73 -14.23
C ASP A 127 -5.35 19.19 -13.86
N HIS A 128 -6.61 19.57 -13.89
CA HIS A 128 -7.11 20.87 -13.48
C HIS A 128 -7.04 21.15 -11.96
N LEU A 129 -6.66 20.15 -11.15
CA LEU A 129 -6.56 20.23 -9.68
C LEU A 129 -5.11 20.31 -9.19
N LEU A 130 -4.11 20.26 -10.06
CA LEU A 130 -2.69 20.10 -9.71
C LEU A 130 -2.17 21.15 -8.72
N ASP A 131 -2.66 22.39 -8.80
CA ASP A 131 -2.23 23.49 -7.92
C ASP A 131 -3.00 23.54 -6.59
N ARG A 132 -4.06 22.73 -6.43
CA ARG A 132 -4.85 22.69 -5.20
C ARG A 132 -4.16 21.87 -4.11
N ARG A 133 -4.52 22.18 -2.87
CA ARG A 133 -4.14 21.38 -1.70
C ARG A 133 -5.25 20.40 -1.33
N PRO A 134 -4.95 19.31 -0.62
CA PRO A 134 -5.95 18.31 -0.20
C PRO A 134 -7.18 18.88 0.52
N GLN A 135 -7.02 19.99 1.24
CA GLN A 135 -8.12 20.66 1.93
C GLN A 135 -9.15 21.30 0.98
N GLU A 136 -8.74 21.60 -0.25
CA GLU A 136 -9.55 22.23 -1.29
C GLU A 136 -10.22 21.21 -2.22
N LEU A 137 -10.07 19.91 -1.91
CA LEU A 137 -10.61 18.79 -2.68
C LEU A 137 -11.81 18.18 -1.95
N SER A 138 -12.79 17.73 -2.75
CA SER A 138 -13.87 16.89 -2.24
C SER A 138 -13.35 15.48 -1.88
N GLY A 139 -14.16 14.69 -1.14
CA GLY A 139 -13.78 13.32 -0.79
C GLY A 139 -13.50 12.41 -1.99
N GLY A 140 -14.26 12.58 -3.08
CA GLY A 140 -14.03 11.81 -4.32
C GLY A 140 -12.88 12.30 -5.20
N GLN A 141 -12.33 13.51 -4.91
CA GLN A 141 -11.18 14.08 -5.61
C GLN A 141 -9.85 13.78 -4.90
N LYS A 142 -9.90 13.25 -3.70
CA LYS A 142 -8.73 12.81 -2.92
C LYS A 142 -8.33 11.39 -3.26
#